data_a616abb3045cae7ce029d5ecb152c3be
#
_entry.id   a616abb3045cae7ce029d5ecb152c3be
#
_cell.length_a   1.000
_cell.length_b   1.000
_cell.length_c   1.000
_cell.angle_alpha   90.00
_cell.angle_beta   90.00
_cell.angle_gamma   90.00
#
_symmetry.space_group_name_H-M   'P 1'
#
loop_
_entity.id
_entity.type
_entity.pdbx_description
1 polymer ?
#
loop_
_entity_poly.entity_id
_entity_poly.type
_entity_poly.pdbx_seq_one_letter_code
_entity_poly.pdbx_strand_id
1 'polypeptide(L)'
;MSYFRIMPVIGTLIIILSSLLLPTHSIADSLQTTLEAQIYKHFKAMHPESHINIVVNPINDQVNNKKCYDFSIPLPSDLPSGGRLSIRASCTAPDTWSFYVTARVDILSMIATAKRPILKGVSIRARDLHFTQQNISTLNQSYFTKPEQLLTLIARRNIATGTILTSNLLVIPELIKRNDTVIIEATSGTLSVRTQGTALESGRYGEQIRVINNKSQKVIRAYIKRRGVVSVSR
;
A
#
# COMPACT_ATOMS: atom_id res chain seq x y z
N MET A 1 72.83 -50.73 52.59
CA MET A 1 73.13 -51.02 51.20
C MET A 1 71.79 -51.43 50.55
N SER A 2 71.13 -50.48 49.93
CA SER A 2 69.84 -50.74 49.27
C SER A 2 69.83 -49.95 47.95
N TYR A 3 69.83 -50.69 46.87
CA TYR A 3 69.71 -50.16 45.54
C TYR A 3 68.25 -49.78 45.22
N PHE A 4 67.99 -48.52 44.94
CA PHE A 4 66.66 -48.03 44.50
C PHE A 4 66.69 -47.99 42.97
N ARG A 5 65.92 -48.87 42.34
CA ARG A 5 65.73 -48.93 40.89
C ARG A 5 64.68 -47.90 40.51
N ILE A 6 65.04 -46.92 39.72
CA ILE A 6 64.16 -45.98 39.10
C ILE A 6 63.67 -46.60 37.78
N MET A 7 62.33 -46.83 37.66
CA MET A 7 61.66 -47.24 36.46
C MET A 7 61.20 -45.99 35.68
N PRO A 8 61.44 -45.81 34.40
CA PRO A 8 60.84 -44.73 33.62
C PRO A 8 59.43 -45.10 33.21
N VAL A 9 58.49 -44.24 33.61
CA VAL A 9 57.10 -44.30 33.14
C VAL A 9 57.02 -43.61 31.79
N ILE A 10 56.88 -44.38 30.74
CA ILE A 10 56.62 -43.89 29.38
C ILE A 10 55.14 -43.53 29.32
N GLY A 11 54.84 -42.24 29.48
CA GLY A 11 53.49 -41.69 29.31
C GLY A 11 53.17 -41.54 27.82
N THR A 12 52.36 -42.47 27.35
CA THR A 12 51.76 -42.40 26.00
C THR A 12 50.75 -41.28 25.94
N LEU A 13 51.11 -40.14 25.33
CA LEU A 13 50.24 -39.00 25.05
C LEU A 13 49.29 -39.39 23.92
N ILE A 14 48.06 -39.83 24.23
CA ILE A 14 46.99 -40.07 23.26
C ILE A 14 46.39 -38.69 22.91
N ILE A 15 46.82 -38.13 21.76
CA ILE A 15 46.21 -36.95 21.16
C ILE A 15 44.86 -37.42 20.56
N ILE A 16 43.77 -37.18 21.28
CA ILE A 16 42.41 -37.37 20.75
C ILE A 16 42.15 -36.14 19.83
N LEU A 17 42.37 -36.33 18.54
CA LEU A 17 42.00 -35.41 17.48
C LEU A 17 40.48 -35.46 17.34
N SER A 18 39.78 -34.67 18.19
CA SER A 18 38.37 -34.45 18.08
C SER A 18 38.07 -33.67 16.81
N SER A 19 37.82 -34.36 15.70
CA SER A 19 37.28 -33.76 14.48
C SER A 19 35.89 -33.17 14.79
N LEU A 20 35.84 -31.86 15.02
CA LEU A 20 34.58 -31.10 15.00
C LEU A 20 34.00 -31.22 13.58
N LEU A 21 33.15 -32.23 13.37
CA LEU A 21 32.22 -32.23 12.26
C LEU A 21 31.19 -31.13 12.49
N LEU A 22 31.51 -29.91 12.05
CA LEU A 22 30.51 -28.88 11.90
C LEU A 22 29.48 -29.40 10.89
N PRO A 23 28.19 -29.46 11.25
CA PRO A 23 27.16 -29.77 10.28
C PRO A 23 27.18 -28.63 9.26
N THR A 24 27.72 -28.85 8.08
CA THR A 24 27.48 -28.02 6.92
C THR A 24 26.00 -28.15 6.59
N HIS A 25 25.16 -27.29 7.16
CA HIS A 25 23.83 -27.08 6.64
C HIS A 25 24.03 -26.47 5.26
N SER A 26 24.14 -27.32 4.26
CA SER A 26 23.87 -26.96 2.89
C SER A 26 22.40 -26.55 2.85
N ILE A 27 22.13 -25.27 3.05
CA ILE A 27 20.85 -24.64 2.73
C ILE A 27 20.84 -24.62 1.20
N ALA A 28 20.48 -25.73 0.60
CA ALA A 28 19.95 -25.74 -0.73
C ALA A 28 18.61 -24.98 -0.59
N ASP A 29 18.65 -23.65 -0.76
CA ASP A 29 17.44 -22.88 -0.91
C ASP A 29 16.64 -23.56 -2.01
N SER A 30 15.52 -24.16 -1.64
CA SER A 30 14.67 -24.79 -2.64
C SER A 30 14.24 -23.70 -3.61
N LEU A 31 14.05 -24.04 -4.86
CA LEU A 31 13.53 -23.13 -5.88
C LEU A 31 12.27 -22.40 -5.38
N GLN A 32 11.46 -23.07 -4.58
CA GLN A 32 10.28 -22.52 -3.92
C GLN A 32 10.62 -21.34 -2.98
N THR A 33 11.64 -21.48 -2.14
CA THR A 33 12.08 -20.42 -1.20
C THR A 33 12.59 -19.18 -1.95
N THR A 34 13.33 -19.41 -3.04
CA THR A 34 13.80 -18.31 -3.91
C THR A 34 12.64 -17.57 -4.53
N LEU A 35 11.63 -18.27 -5.02
CA LEU A 35 10.40 -17.71 -5.58
C LEU A 35 9.64 -16.89 -4.54
N GLU A 36 9.40 -17.45 -3.36
CA GLU A 36 8.74 -16.76 -2.25
C GLU A 36 9.46 -15.48 -1.87
N ALA A 37 10.79 -15.52 -1.76
CA ALA A 37 11.59 -14.35 -1.41
C ALA A 37 11.51 -13.24 -2.46
N GLN A 38 11.54 -13.57 -3.75
CA GLN A 38 11.44 -12.57 -4.83
C GLN A 38 10.04 -11.95 -4.90
N ILE A 39 8.99 -12.77 -4.79
CA ILE A 39 7.60 -12.30 -4.74
C ILE A 39 7.41 -11.40 -3.49
N TYR A 40 7.90 -11.82 -2.34
CA TYR A 40 7.84 -11.03 -1.10
C TYR A 40 8.51 -9.66 -1.26
N LYS A 41 9.72 -9.63 -1.81
CA LYS A 41 10.47 -8.38 -2.04
C LYS A 41 9.67 -7.41 -2.92
N HIS A 42 9.05 -7.92 -3.98
CA HIS A 42 8.23 -7.12 -4.89
C HIS A 42 7.04 -6.47 -4.18
N PHE A 43 6.21 -7.28 -3.51
CA PHE A 43 5.03 -6.77 -2.82
C PHE A 43 5.37 -5.92 -1.60
N LYS A 44 6.48 -6.22 -0.91
CA LYS A 44 6.95 -5.42 0.23
C LYS A 44 7.41 -4.02 -0.19
N ALA A 45 8.00 -3.88 -1.37
CA ALA A 45 8.33 -2.57 -1.92
C ALA A 45 7.09 -1.72 -2.22
N MET A 46 6.00 -2.34 -2.69
CA MET A 46 4.74 -1.63 -2.95
C MET A 46 3.92 -1.36 -1.66
N HIS A 47 4.03 -2.22 -0.66
CA HIS A 47 3.25 -2.16 0.59
C HIS A 47 4.18 -2.23 1.82
N PRO A 48 5.03 -1.21 2.06
CA PRO A 48 6.07 -1.26 3.09
C PRO A 48 5.54 -1.42 4.52
N GLU A 49 4.35 -0.90 4.80
CA GLU A 49 3.73 -0.95 6.14
C GLU A 49 2.80 -2.17 6.34
N SER A 50 2.54 -2.95 5.27
CA SER A 50 1.63 -4.08 5.34
C SER A 50 2.34 -5.38 5.72
N HIS A 51 1.59 -6.30 6.33
CA HIS A 51 2.02 -7.68 6.52
C HIS A 51 1.67 -8.48 5.27
N ILE A 52 2.66 -9.19 4.71
CA ILE A 52 2.51 -9.94 3.47
C ILE A 52 2.72 -11.41 3.79
N ASN A 53 1.75 -12.23 3.41
CA ASN A 53 1.82 -13.67 3.46
C ASN A 53 1.78 -14.22 2.05
N ILE A 54 2.75 -15.10 1.73
CA ILE A 54 2.88 -15.72 0.41
C ILE A 54 2.86 -17.22 0.58
N VAL A 55 2.06 -17.86 -0.23
CA VAL A 55 2.02 -19.33 -0.35
C VAL A 55 2.22 -19.66 -1.82
N VAL A 56 3.38 -20.23 -2.13
CA VAL A 56 3.68 -20.77 -3.45
C VAL A 56 3.17 -22.21 -3.50
N ASN A 57 2.41 -22.53 -4.52
CA ASN A 57 1.97 -23.92 -4.72
C ASN A 57 3.17 -24.85 -4.95
N PRO A 58 3.10 -26.10 -4.50
CA PRO A 58 4.19 -27.05 -4.69
C PRO A 58 4.62 -27.13 -6.15
N ILE A 59 5.93 -27.08 -6.35
CA ILE A 59 6.55 -27.21 -7.66
C ILE A 59 6.74 -28.68 -7.93
N ASN A 60 6.47 -29.10 -9.16
CA ASN A 60 6.67 -30.49 -9.60
C ASN A 60 8.13 -30.90 -9.38
N ASP A 61 8.37 -32.09 -8.84
CA ASP A 61 9.70 -32.64 -8.55
C ASP A 61 10.61 -32.69 -9.79
N GLN A 62 10.05 -32.91 -10.98
CA GLN A 62 10.80 -32.87 -12.22
C GLN A 62 11.42 -31.48 -12.51
N VAL A 63 10.75 -30.42 -12.08
CA VAL A 63 11.23 -29.03 -12.20
C VAL A 63 12.17 -28.70 -11.03
N ASN A 64 11.81 -29.12 -9.83
CA ASN A 64 12.56 -28.81 -8.61
C ASN A 64 13.95 -29.47 -8.61
N ASN A 65 14.09 -30.62 -9.27
CA ASN A 65 15.35 -31.36 -9.39
C ASN A 65 16.24 -30.88 -10.55
N LYS A 66 15.78 -29.93 -11.38
CA LYS A 66 16.60 -29.36 -12.45
C LYS A 66 17.64 -28.41 -11.88
N LYS A 67 18.88 -28.53 -12.37
CA LYS A 67 19.93 -27.58 -12.03
C LYS A 67 19.64 -26.22 -12.69
N CYS A 68 19.74 -25.17 -11.90
CA CYS A 68 19.63 -23.79 -12.38
C CYS A 68 20.63 -22.91 -11.61
N TYR A 69 21.48 -22.21 -12.35
CA TYR A 69 22.46 -21.28 -11.79
C TYR A 69 22.07 -19.81 -12.02
N ASP A 70 21.23 -19.59 -13.03
CA ASP A 70 20.73 -18.24 -13.36
C ASP A 70 19.20 -18.32 -13.50
N PHE A 71 18.55 -17.95 -12.41
CA PHE A 71 17.10 -18.06 -12.28
C PHE A 71 16.45 -16.66 -12.30
N SER A 72 15.47 -16.48 -13.19
CA SER A 72 14.76 -15.22 -13.36
C SER A 72 13.26 -15.41 -13.23
N ILE A 73 12.65 -14.49 -12.49
CA ILE A 73 11.20 -14.31 -12.40
C ILE A 73 10.90 -12.88 -12.87
N PRO A 74 10.62 -12.67 -14.15
CA PRO A 74 10.15 -11.37 -14.59
C PRO A 74 8.76 -11.12 -14.00
N LEU A 75 8.71 -10.35 -12.90
CA LEU A 75 7.45 -9.89 -12.32
C LEU A 75 6.96 -8.70 -13.15
N PRO A 76 5.84 -8.83 -13.89
CA PRO A 76 5.28 -7.72 -14.64
C PRO A 76 4.92 -6.55 -13.72
N SER A 77 5.05 -5.32 -14.21
CA SER A 77 4.67 -4.12 -13.46
C SER A 77 3.15 -3.98 -13.25
N ASP A 78 2.37 -4.71 -14.02
CA ASP A 78 0.90 -4.76 -14.00
C ASP A 78 0.33 -5.95 -13.21
N LEU A 79 1.15 -6.56 -12.35
CA LEU A 79 0.66 -7.61 -11.46
C LEU A 79 -0.54 -7.11 -10.64
N PRO A 80 -1.55 -7.97 -10.42
CA PRO A 80 -2.63 -7.68 -9.48
C PRO A 80 -2.07 -7.27 -8.12
N SER A 81 -2.82 -6.43 -7.39
CA SER A 81 -2.45 -5.95 -6.04
C SER A 81 -2.37 -7.07 -4.98
N GLY A 82 -2.21 -8.31 -5.39
CA GLY A 82 -2.19 -9.53 -4.58
C GLY A 82 -3.22 -10.55 -5.07
N GLY A 83 -3.58 -11.51 -4.20
CA GLY A 83 -4.48 -12.61 -4.54
C GLY A 83 -3.76 -13.76 -5.23
N ARG A 84 -4.43 -14.42 -6.16
CA ARG A 84 -3.86 -15.57 -6.90
C ARG A 84 -3.07 -15.06 -8.11
N LEU A 85 -1.79 -15.43 -8.16
CA LEU A 85 -0.88 -15.06 -9.24
C LEU A 85 -0.43 -16.30 -9.99
N SER A 86 -0.27 -16.18 -11.31
CA SER A 86 0.43 -17.16 -12.14
C SER A 86 1.63 -16.45 -12.78
N ILE A 87 2.82 -16.88 -12.42
CA ILE A 87 4.07 -16.20 -12.77
C ILE A 87 4.91 -17.17 -13.59
N ARG A 88 5.48 -16.71 -14.70
CA ARG A 88 6.45 -17.48 -15.47
C ARG A 88 7.83 -17.34 -14.82
N ALA A 89 8.40 -18.46 -14.46
CA ALA A 89 9.78 -18.56 -13.98
C ALA A 89 10.64 -19.20 -15.07
N SER A 90 11.87 -18.75 -15.23
CA SER A 90 12.81 -19.24 -16.25
C SER A 90 14.21 -19.40 -15.70
N CYS A 91 14.90 -20.40 -16.20
CA CYS A 91 16.32 -20.64 -16.02
C CYS A 91 17.04 -20.38 -17.35
N THR A 92 18.21 -19.75 -17.30
CA THR A 92 19.00 -19.45 -18.49
C THR A 92 20.33 -20.21 -18.53
N ALA A 93 20.75 -20.80 -17.39
CA ALA A 93 21.98 -21.58 -17.28
C ALA A 93 21.83 -22.73 -16.26
N PRO A 94 22.36 -23.96 -16.53
CA PRO A 94 23.13 -24.35 -17.71
C PRO A 94 22.26 -24.57 -18.96
N ASP A 95 20.96 -24.89 -18.75
CA ASP A 95 20.00 -25.14 -19.82
C ASP A 95 18.88 -24.12 -19.74
N THR A 96 18.35 -23.70 -20.90
CA THR A 96 17.20 -22.80 -20.95
C THR A 96 15.90 -23.57 -20.83
N TRP A 97 15.12 -23.28 -19.77
CA TRP A 97 13.80 -23.86 -19.54
C TRP A 97 12.91 -22.88 -18.77
N SER A 98 11.61 -23.08 -18.83
CA SER A 98 10.66 -22.24 -18.10
C SER A 98 9.44 -23.04 -17.65
N PHE A 99 8.76 -22.54 -16.60
CA PHE A 99 7.52 -23.11 -16.09
C PHE A 99 6.65 -22.02 -15.47
N TYR A 100 5.40 -22.34 -15.21
CA TYR A 100 4.50 -21.44 -14.51
C TYR A 100 4.37 -21.86 -13.05
N VAL A 101 4.47 -20.87 -12.17
CA VAL A 101 4.27 -21.00 -10.73
C VAL A 101 2.98 -20.28 -10.36
N THR A 102 2.15 -20.94 -9.57
CA THR A 102 0.99 -20.32 -8.97
C THR A 102 1.32 -19.97 -7.52
N ALA A 103 1.12 -18.72 -7.16
CA ALA A 103 1.27 -18.24 -5.79
C ALA A 103 -0.01 -17.54 -5.34
N ARG A 104 -0.26 -17.59 -4.03
CA ARG A 104 -1.26 -16.75 -3.36
C ARG A 104 -0.53 -15.71 -2.50
N VAL A 105 -0.87 -14.45 -2.70
CA VAL A 105 -0.32 -13.33 -1.96
C VAL A 105 -1.46 -12.67 -1.19
N ASP A 106 -1.45 -12.77 0.13
CA ASP A 106 -2.39 -12.10 1.02
C ASP A 106 -1.67 -10.90 1.65
N ILE A 107 -2.21 -9.71 1.45
CA ILE A 107 -1.65 -8.46 1.96
C ILE A 107 -2.59 -7.92 3.04
N LEU A 108 -2.13 -7.94 4.28
CA LEU A 108 -2.87 -7.46 5.43
C LEU A 108 -2.42 -6.03 5.74
N SER A 109 -3.35 -5.08 5.67
CA SER A 109 -3.08 -3.67 5.93
C SER A 109 -4.11 -3.08 6.88
N MET A 110 -3.68 -2.08 7.66
CA MET A 110 -4.58 -1.30 8.50
C MET A 110 -5.34 -0.31 7.63
N ILE A 111 -6.64 -0.52 7.45
CA ILE A 111 -7.49 0.31 6.61
C ILE A 111 -8.70 0.84 7.36
N ALA A 112 -9.22 1.97 6.89
CA ALA A 112 -10.33 2.65 7.52
C ALA A 112 -11.65 1.90 7.32
N THR A 113 -12.36 1.68 8.42
CA THR A 113 -13.73 1.16 8.46
C THR A 113 -14.63 2.14 9.20
N ALA A 114 -15.94 2.09 8.92
CA ALA A 114 -16.91 2.92 9.62
C ALA A 114 -17.10 2.40 11.05
N LYS A 115 -16.76 3.19 12.06
CA LYS A 115 -16.97 2.85 13.48
C LYS A 115 -18.45 2.87 13.87
N ARG A 116 -19.26 3.64 13.16
CA ARG A 116 -20.70 3.82 13.37
C ARG A 116 -21.39 4.11 12.03
N PRO A 117 -22.73 4.04 11.95
CA PRO A 117 -23.44 4.38 10.72
C PRO A 117 -23.17 5.82 10.31
N ILE A 118 -22.95 6.06 9.01
CA ILE A 118 -22.73 7.39 8.42
C ILE A 118 -23.78 7.60 7.35
N LEU A 119 -24.60 8.65 7.52
CA LEU A 119 -25.66 8.97 6.58
C LEU A 119 -25.11 9.64 5.32
N LYS A 120 -25.79 9.50 4.20
CA LYS A 120 -25.50 10.18 2.93
C LYS A 120 -25.37 11.70 3.15
N GLY A 121 -24.35 12.29 2.55
CA GLY A 121 -24.08 13.73 2.62
C GLY A 121 -23.38 14.19 3.91
N VAL A 122 -23.18 13.31 4.89
CA VAL A 122 -22.49 13.63 6.14
C VAL A 122 -20.98 13.58 5.94
N SER A 123 -20.29 14.62 6.46
CA SER A 123 -18.82 14.66 6.45
C SER A 123 -18.22 13.62 7.37
N ILE A 124 -17.17 12.98 6.89
CA ILE A 124 -16.38 12.01 7.66
C ILE A 124 -15.59 12.75 8.77
N ARG A 125 -15.65 12.26 9.97
CA ARG A 125 -14.95 12.79 11.14
C ARG A 125 -14.08 11.70 11.75
N ALA A 126 -13.01 12.07 12.45
CA ALA A 126 -12.12 11.11 13.11
C ALA A 126 -12.87 10.11 14.03
N ARG A 127 -13.89 10.58 14.74
CA ARG A 127 -14.74 9.73 15.61
C ARG A 127 -15.59 8.69 14.86
N ASP A 128 -15.73 8.81 13.54
CA ASP A 128 -16.50 7.89 12.68
C ASP A 128 -15.61 6.77 12.14
N LEU A 129 -14.29 6.88 12.35
CA LEU A 129 -13.27 5.99 11.80
C LEU A 129 -12.81 4.96 12.83
N HIS A 130 -12.58 3.77 12.34
CA HIS A 130 -11.86 2.71 13.03
C HIS A 130 -10.90 2.09 12.01
N PHE A 131 -9.64 1.87 12.39
CA PHE A 131 -8.65 1.22 11.52
C PHE A 131 -8.56 -0.23 11.95
N THR A 132 -8.80 -1.13 11.01
CA THR A 132 -8.78 -2.58 11.22
C THR A 132 -7.86 -3.23 10.21
N GLN A 133 -7.19 -4.29 10.63
CA GLN A 133 -6.40 -5.10 9.71
C GLN A 133 -7.33 -5.86 8.77
N GLN A 134 -7.16 -5.65 7.48
CA GLN A 134 -7.96 -6.30 6.44
C GLN A 134 -7.06 -6.82 5.32
N ASN A 135 -7.49 -7.88 4.67
CA ASN A 135 -6.82 -8.38 3.47
C ASN A 135 -7.21 -7.50 2.28
N ILE A 136 -6.24 -6.72 1.80
CA ILE A 136 -6.43 -5.78 0.69
C ILE A 136 -6.20 -6.42 -0.68
N SER A 137 -5.63 -7.62 -0.74
CA SER A 137 -5.33 -8.32 -1.99
C SER A 137 -6.57 -8.70 -2.81
N THR A 138 -7.75 -8.69 -2.19
CA THR A 138 -9.05 -8.97 -2.82
C THR A 138 -9.88 -7.71 -3.07
N LEU A 139 -9.36 -6.53 -2.70
CA LEU A 139 -10.07 -5.27 -2.87
C LEU A 139 -9.81 -4.70 -4.27
N ASN A 140 -10.86 -4.61 -5.07
CA ASN A 140 -10.80 -4.01 -6.41
C ASN A 140 -10.99 -2.48 -6.40
N GLN A 141 -10.96 -1.85 -5.22
CA GLN A 141 -11.25 -0.43 -5.04
C GLN A 141 -10.20 0.21 -4.14
N SER A 142 -9.92 1.49 -4.40
CA SER A 142 -9.02 2.26 -3.55
C SER A 142 -9.59 2.36 -2.13
N TYR A 143 -8.75 2.14 -1.15
CA TYR A 143 -9.02 2.20 0.29
C TYR A 143 -8.17 3.29 0.94
N PHE A 144 -8.43 3.57 2.21
CA PHE A 144 -7.75 4.63 2.95
C PHE A 144 -7.01 4.04 4.16
N THR A 145 -5.77 4.44 4.33
CA THR A 145 -4.87 3.99 5.41
C THR A 145 -4.62 5.05 6.47
N LYS A 146 -4.96 6.33 6.16
CA LYS A 146 -4.71 7.46 7.06
C LYS A 146 -5.98 8.31 7.22
N PRO A 147 -6.26 8.81 8.45
CA PRO A 147 -7.44 9.64 8.71
C PRO A 147 -7.52 10.89 7.82
N GLU A 148 -6.37 11.52 7.57
CA GLU A 148 -6.27 12.79 6.83
C GLU A 148 -6.87 12.68 5.41
N GLN A 149 -6.79 11.50 4.81
CA GLN A 149 -7.34 11.23 3.48
C GLN A 149 -8.88 11.28 3.45
N LEU A 150 -9.53 11.16 4.60
CA LEU A 150 -10.96 11.00 4.76
C LEU A 150 -11.68 12.26 5.29
N LEU A 151 -10.99 13.10 6.10
CA LEU A 151 -11.65 14.19 6.85
C LEU A 151 -12.24 15.30 5.98
N THR A 152 -11.86 15.36 4.71
CA THR A 152 -12.42 16.33 3.73
C THR A 152 -13.57 15.75 2.92
N LEU A 153 -13.87 14.46 3.07
CA LEU A 153 -14.83 13.72 2.26
C LEU A 153 -16.20 13.66 2.93
N ILE A 154 -17.23 13.45 2.11
CA ILE A 154 -18.59 13.17 2.55
C ILE A 154 -19.05 11.81 2.04
N ALA A 155 -19.98 11.19 2.76
CA ALA A 155 -20.57 9.92 2.34
C ALA A 155 -21.49 10.13 1.12
N ARG A 156 -21.24 9.37 0.03
CA ARG A 156 -22.07 9.38 -1.19
C ARG A 156 -23.40 8.67 -0.97
N ARG A 157 -23.45 7.69 -0.06
CA ARG A 157 -24.61 6.90 0.34
C ARG A 157 -24.54 6.57 1.82
N ASN A 158 -25.60 5.99 2.37
CA ASN A 158 -25.53 5.50 3.74
C ASN A 158 -24.51 4.37 3.87
N ILE A 159 -23.68 4.45 4.90
CA ILE A 159 -22.61 3.50 5.19
C ILE A 159 -22.90 2.86 6.55
N ALA A 160 -22.96 1.53 6.58
CA ALA A 160 -23.18 0.79 7.81
C ALA A 160 -21.90 0.68 8.65
N THR A 161 -22.06 0.44 9.95
CA THR A 161 -20.93 0.12 10.85
C THR A 161 -20.12 -1.08 10.31
N GLY A 162 -18.80 -1.04 10.45
CA GLY A 162 -17.90 -2.10 10.00
C GLY A 162 -17.59 -2.09 8.49
N THR A 163 -18.27 -1.25 7.70
CA THR A 163 -18.01 -1.17 6.26
C THR A 163 -16.63 -0.58 6.00
N ILE A 164 -15.84 -1.21 5.14
CA ILE A 164 -14.57 -0.65 4.64
C ILE A 164 -14.86 0.62 3.85
N LEU A 165 -14.19 1.70 4.22
CA LEU A 165 -14.31 2.98 3.53
C LEU A 165 -13.48 2.94 2.26
N THR A 166 -14.16 2.96 1.12
CA THR A 166 -13.54 2.92 -0.21
C THR A 166 -13.91 4.18 -1.00
N SER A 167 -13.14 4.47 -2.05
CA SER A 167 -13.31 5.68 -2.87
C SER A 167 -14.69 5.80 -3.52
N ASN A 168 -15.39 4.70 -3.77
CA ASN A 168 -16.75 4.71 -4.34
C ASN A 168 -17.83 5.07 -3.32
N LEU A 169 -17.56 4.95 -2.02
CA LEU A 169 -18.48 5.33 -0.94
C LEU A 169 -18.39 6.80 -0.58
N LEU A 170 -17.32 7.47 -0.96
CA LEU A 170 -16.99 8.82 -0.53
C LEU A 170 -16.82 9.75 -1.73
N VAL A 171 -17.01 11.03 -1.49
CA VAL A 171 -16.86 12.07 -2.52
C VAL A 171 -16.34 13.37 -1.88
N ILE A 172 -15.54 14.12 -2.63
CA ILE A 172 -15.17 15.47 -2.25
C ILE A 172 -16.42 16.36 -2.36
N PRO A 173 -16.84 17.06 -1.29
CA PRO A 173 -18.04 17.88 -1.32
C PRO A 173 -17.88 19.06 -2.29
N GLU A 174 -18.93 19.38 -3.03
CA GLU A 174 -19.05 20.67 -3.67
C GLU A 174 -19.28 21.73 -2.59
N LEU A 175 -18.47 22.76 -2.61
CA LEU A 175 -18.56 23.88 -1.68
C LEU A 175 -19.48 24.99 -2.20
N ILE A 176 -19.64 25.07 -3.51
CA ILE A 176 -20.51 25.98 -4.21
C ILE A 176 -21.30 25.20 -5.25
N LYS A 177 -22.60 25.45 -5.33
CA LYS A 177 -23.48 24.94 -6.37
C LYS A 177 -23.86 26.02 -7.34
N ARG A 178 -24.23 25.64 -8.55
CA ARG A 178 -24.79 26.57 -9.52
C ARG A 178 -25.99 27.30 -8.92
N ASN A 179 -26.07 28.62 -9.17
CA ASN A 179 -27.06 29.54 -8.64
C ASN A 179 -26.90 29.90 -7.15
N ASP A 180 -25.86 29.40 -6.47
CA ASP A 180 -25.58 29.88 -5.10
C ASP A 180 -25.14 31.34 -5.11
N THR A 181 -25.64 32.08 -4.13
CA THR A 181 -25.07 33.40 -3.80
C THR A 181 -23.74 33.24 -3.13
N VAL A 182 -22.71 33.91 -3.65
CA VAL A 182 -21.34 33.82 -3.17
C VAL A 182 -20.77 35.20 -2.87
N ILE A 183 -19.81 35.24 -1.97
CA ILE A 183 -18.97 36.41 -1.73
C ILE A 183 -17.75 36.32 -2.63
N ILE A 184 -17.55 37.31 -3.50
CA ILE A 184 -16.38 37.49 -4.32
C ILE A 184 -15.37 38.28 -3.52
N GLU A 185 -14.21 37.73 -3.21
CA GLU A 185 -13.09 38.37 -2.56
C GLU A 185 -12.03 38.69 -3.61
N ALA A 186 -11.60 39.97 -3.65
CA ALA A 186 -10.44 40.43 -4.43
C ALA A 186 -9.44 41.06 -3.50
N THR A 187 -8.21 40.57 -3.49
CA THR A 187 -7.14 41.12 -2.64
C THR A 187 -6.03 41.67 -3.54
N SER A 188 -5.62 42.91 -3.30
CA SER A 188 -4.48 43.56 -3.96
C SER A 188 -3.63 44.25 -2.88
N GLY A 189 -2.47 43.67 -2.58
CA GLY A 189 -1.64 44.11 -1.46
C GLY A 189 -2.40 44.03 -0.12
N THR A 190 -2.52 45.15 0.57
CA THR A 190 -3.25 45.27 1.85
C THR A 190 -4.75 45.52 1.68
N LEU A 191 -5.20 45.82 0.45
CA LEU A 191 -6.62 46.11 0.17
C LEU A 191 -7.38 44.84 -0.14
N SER A 192 -8.48 44.60 0.57
CA SER A 192 -9.44 43.50 0.31
C SER A 192 -10.80 44.08 0.01
N VAL A 193 -11.35 43.75 -1.14
CA VAL A 193 -12.69 44.14 -1.59
C VAL A 193 -13.59 42.92 -1.61
N ARG A 194 -14.81 43.05 -1.08
CA ARG A 194 -15.83 42.02 -1.08
C ARG A 194 -17.10 42.50 -1.78
N THR A 195 -17.65 41.67 -2.63
CA THR A 195 -18.92 41.94 -3.29
C THR A 195 -19.73 40.67 -3.43
N GLN A 196 -21.03 40.77 -3.62
CA GLN A 196 -21.88 39.63 -3.87
C GLN A 196 -21.89 39.23 -5.34
N GLY A 197 -21.98 37.93 -5.58
CA GLY A 197 -22.15 37.36 -6.92
C GLY A 197 -23.04 36.13 -6.88
N THR A 198 -23.34 35.62 -8.07
CA THR A 198 -24.08 34.39 -8.26
C THR A 198 -23.22 33.39 -9.03
N ALA A 199 -23.04 32.19 -8.50
CA ALA A 199 -22.26 31.16 -9.15
C ALA A 199 -22.97 30.63 -10.39
N LEU A 200 -22.28 30.59 -11.52
CA LEU A 200 -22.80 29.99 -12.77
C LEU A 200 -22.46 28.53 -12.92
N GLU A 201 -21.54 28.04 -12.08
CA GLU A 201 -21.06 26.65 -12.08
C GLU A 201 -20.92 26.17 -10.65
N SER A 202 -21.11 24.84 -10.45
CA SER A 202 -20.74 24.15 -9.20
C SER A 202 -19.25 23.91 -9.15
N GLY A 203 -18.70 23.77 -7.94
CA GLY A 203 -17.30 23.40 -7.81
C GLY A 203 -16.87 23.12 -6.37
N ARG A 204 -15.63 22.63 -6.25
CA ARG A 204 -14.95 22.20 -5.03
C ARG A 204 -13.88 23.20 -4.63
N TYR A 205 -13.31 23.00 -3.47
CA TYR A 205 -12.17 23.81 -3.00
C TYR A 205 -11.05 23.88 -4.05
N GLY A 206 -10.59 25.10 -4.34
CA GLY A 206 -9.50 25.36 -5.27
C GLY A 206 -9.87 25.35 -6.76
N GLU A 207 -11.06 24.88 -7.12
CA GLU A 207 -11.53 24.91 -8.50
C GLU A 207 -11.90 26.34 -8.92
N GLN A 208 -11.66 26.67 -10.18
CA GLN A 208 -12.05 27.94 -10.78
C GLN A 208 -13.44 27.79 -11.40
N ILE A 209 -14.37 28.68 -11.01
CA ILE A 209 -15.73 28.72 -11.53
C ILE A 209 -16.06 30.08 -12.09
N ARG A 210 -17.05 30.17 -12.97
CA ARG A 210 -17.63 31.41 -13.44
C ARG A 210 -18.66 31.93 -12.43
N VAL A 211 -18.57 33.22 -12.13
CA VAL A 211 -19.46 33.91 -11.19
C VAL A 211 -19.87 35.23 -11.82
N ILE A 212 -21.17 35.55 -11.77
CA ILE A 212 -21.65 36.90 -12.15
C ILE A 212 -21.60 37.80 -10.92
N ASN A 213 -20.96 38.96 -11.06
CA ASN A 213 -20.98 39.98 -10.01
C ASN A 213 -22.33 40.69 -10.04
N ASN A 214 -23.08 40.60 -8.96
CA ASN A 214 -24.45 41.12 -8.90
C ASN A 214 -24.53 42.64 -9.04
N LYS A 215 -23.47 43.40 -8.68
CA LYS A 215 -23.43 44.83 -8.79
C LYS A 215 -23.08 45.30 -10.21
N SER A 216 -22.08 44.70 -10.83
CA SER A 216 -21.59 45.10 -12.15
C SER A 216 -22.16 44.33 -13.31
N GLN A 217 -22.89 43.23 -13.04
CA GLN A 217 -23.42 42.24 -14.00
C GLN A 217 -22.36 41.60 -14.89
N LYS A 218 -21.09 41.74 -14.56
CA LYS A 218 -19.97 41.13 -15.29
C LYS A 218 -19.71 39.72 -14.82
N VAL A 219 -19.45 38.81 -15.77
CA VAL A 219 -19.00 37.46 -15.47
C VAL A 219 -17.50 37.49 -15.24
N ILE A 220 -17.07 36.91 -14.13
CA ILE A 220 -15.67 36.78 -13.76
C ILE A 220 -15.36 35.30 -13.50
N ARG A 221 -14.07 34.93 -13.56
CA ARG A 221 -13.57 33.65 -13.09
C ARG A 221 -12.96 33.80 -11.71
N ALA A 222 -13.34 32.95 -10.77
CA ALA A 222 -12.84 33.01 -9.40
C ALA A 222 -12.63 31.61 -8.81
N TYR A 223 -11.65 31.50 -7.93
CA TYR A 223 -11.30 30.25 -7.25
C TYR A 223 -12.13 30.07 -5.98
N ILE A 224 -12.63 28.87 -5.77
CA ILE A 224 -13.40 28.52 -4.56
C ILE A 224 -12.44 28.42 -3.38
N LYS A 225 -12.61 29.25 -2.37
CA LYS A 225 -11.83 29.26 -1.14
C LYS A 225 -12.50 28.49 0.01
N ARG A 226 -13.80 28.62 0.14
CA ARG A 226 -14.64 27.94 1.13
C ARG A 226 -16.10 28.03 0.71
N ARG A 227 -16.97 27.38 1.45
CA ARG A 227 -18.41 27.42 1.18
C ARG A 227 -18.91 28.86 1.06
N GLY A 228 -19.53 29.18 -0.06
CA GLY A 228 -20.09 30.52 -0.33
C GLY A 228 -19.07 31.61 -0.55
N VAL A 229 -17.77 31.34 -0.72
CA VAL A 229 -16.72 32.33 -0.94
C VAL A 229 -15.80 31.93 -2.07
N VAL A 230 -15.61 32.86 -2.99
CA VAL A 230 -14.68 32.74 -4.12
C VAL A 230 -13.66 33.89 -4.11
N SER A 231 -12.47 33.67 -4.65
CA SER A 231 -11.42 34.67 -4.77
C SER A 231 -11.00 34.83 -6.23
N VAL A 232 -10.78 36.08 -6.65
CA VAL A 232 -10.27 36.40 -7.99
C VAL A 232 -8.78 36.04 -8.10
N SER A 233 -8.05 36.07 -7.00
CA SER A 233 -6.65 35.63 -6.90
C SER A 233 -6.59 34.20 -6.34
N ARG A 234 -5.59 33.43 -6.80
CA ARG A 234 -5.36 32.04 -6.37
C ARG A 234 -4.79 31.98 -4.95
#